data_a8807aecb4e29be577daddf97a7c4618
#
_entry.id   a8807aecb4e29be577daddf97a7c4618
#
_cell.length_a   1.000
_cell.length_b   1.000
_cell.length_c   1.000
_cell.angle_alpha   90.00
_cell.angle_beta   90.00
_cell.angle_gamma   90.00
#
_symmetry.space_group_name_H-M   'P 1'
#
loop_
_entity.id
_entity.type
_entity.pdbx_description
1 polymer ?
#
loop_
_entity_poly.entity_id
_entity_poly.type
_entity_poly.pdbx_seq_one_letter_code
_entity_poly.pdbx_strand_id
1 'polypeptide(L)'
;MRTDLNLPAQFGAVKDDDEQLLWVGKPNFTVFMLTGVPFLIIGLLWGAFDFFFATKMFSGDSNAPLFFAVPFLLLHSAPCWLGIANMVRLFLVHGNTFYAVTTKRLMLRSGFWGTDFKTVDYDKIADMEVNVGPVENSLCVGTIRAFSGNTTSKGGRIYDSFIGIQQPYEVFKKIKGISVDVKTDWNYPNAIRPETNPGYGTKYEKKAE
;
A
#
# COMPACT_ATOMS: atom_id res chain seq x y z
N MET A 1 10.42 5.31 21.00
CA MET A 1 9.63 4.91 19.84
C MET A 1 8.56 3.94 20.34
N ARG A 2 7.27 4.33 20.37
CA ARG A 2 6.20 3.49 20.94
C ARG A 2 5.91 2.33 20.03
N THR A 3 6.23 1.13 20.48
CA THR A 3 5.92 -0.17 19.88
C THR A 3 4.57 -0.73 20.39
N ASP A 4 3.70 0.15 20.90
CA ASP A 4 2.45 -0.27 21.58
C ASP A 4 1.26 -0.45 20.61
N LEU A 5 1.51 -0.57 19.31
CA LEU A 5 0.49 -1.05 18.41
C LEU A 5 0.33 -2.55 18.67
N ASN A 6 -0.83 -2.93 19.24
CA ASN A 6 -1.25 -4.33 19.32
C ASN A 6 -1.02 -4.96 17.96
N LEU A 7 0.06 -5.73 17.84
CA LEU A 7 0.36 -6.47 16.63
C LEU A 7 -0.84 -7.36 16.34
N PRO A 8 -1.41 -7.30 15.14
CA PRO A 8 -2.37 -8.33 14.76
C PRO A 8 -1.68 -9.68 14.94
N ALA A 9 -2.28 -10.58 15.70
CA ALA A 9 -1.73 -11.92 15.99
C ALA A 9 -1.25 -12.67 14.73
N GLN A 10 -1.84 -12.30 13.59
CA GLN A 10 -1.50 -12.87 12.28
C GLN A 10 -0.07 -12.55 11.79
N PHE A 11 0.56 -11.46 12.22
CA PHE A 11 1.99 -11.21 11.90
C PHE A 11 2.89 -12.27 12.56
N GLY A 12 2.52 -12.72 13.75
CA GLY A 12 3.24 -13.81 14.42
C GLY A 12 3.21 -15.13 13.65
N ALA A 13 2.13 -15.41 12.91
CA ALA A 13 2.00 -16.63 12.12
C ALA A 13 2.86 -16.60 10.82
N VAL A 14 3.23 -15.42 10.34
CA VAL A 14 4.01 -15.24 9.08
C VAL A 14 5.49 -14.94 9.36
N LYS A 15 5.79 -14.43 10.55
CA LYS A 15 7.15 -14.09 11.00
C LYS A 15 7.93 -15.36 11.30
N ASP A 16 9.20 -15.42 10.85
CA ASP A 16 10.13 -16.48 11.24
C ASP A 16 10.50 -16.37 12.73
N ASP A 17 10.90 -17.48 13.37
CA ASP A 17 11.22 -17.50 14.80
C ASP A 17 12.40 -16.59 15.18
N ASP A 18 13.39 -16.49 14.29
CA ASP A 18 14.58 -15.64 14.44
C ASP A 18 14.40 -14.22 13.89
N GLU A 19 13.23 -13.88 13.35
CA GLU A 19 12.91 -12.58 12.77
C GLU A 19 12.42 -11.61 13.86
N GLN A 20 13.03 -10.44 13.94
CA GLN A 20 12.65 -9.39 14.89
C GLN A 20 11.83 -8.30 14.20
N LEU A 21 10.81 -7.84 14.89
CA LEU A 21 9.98 -6.73 14.46
C LEU A 21 10.63 -5.41 14.88
N LEU A 22 10.94 -4.55 13.91
CA LEU A 22 11.65 -3.29 14.15
C LEU A 22 10.71 -2.08 14.15
N TRP A 23 9.61 -2.16 13.43
CA TRP A 23 8.60 -1.12 13.35
C TRP A 23 7.27 -1.69 12.83
N VAL A 24 6.18 -1.14 13.34
CA VAL A 24 4.81 -1.41 12.87
C VAL A 24 4.08 -0.10 12.70
N GLY A 25 3.30 0.00 11.64
CA GLY A 25 2.48 1.15 11.36
C GLY A 25 1.15 0.79 10.72
N LYS A 26 0.25 1.76 10.75
CA LYS A 26 -1.04 1.72 10.08
C LYS A 26 -1.15 2.93 9.16
N PRO A 27 -1.81 2.81 8.00
CA PRO A 27 -2.04 3.97 7.15
C PRO A 27 -2.88 5.04 7.87
N ASN A 28 -2.55 6.30 7.63
CA ASN A 28 -3.42 7.40 8.01
C ASN A 28 -4.74 7.28 7.22
N PHE A 29 -5.87 7.35 7.91
CA PHE A 29 -7.18 7.15 7.32
C PHE A 29 -7.46 8.11 6.17
N THR A 30 -7.23 9.40 6.38
CA THR A 30 -7.50 10.44 5.37
C THR A 30 -6.67 10.22 4.10
N VAL A 31 -5.36 10.01 4.25
CA VAL A 31 -4.45 9.77 3.11
C VAL A 31 -4.83 8.49 2.37
N PHE A 32 -5.18 7.44 3.12
CA PHE A 32 -5.60 6.17 2.51
C PHE A 32 -6.90 6.34 1.69
N MET A 33 -7.91 7.04 2.23
CA MET A 33 -9.16 7.31 1.53
C MET A 33 -8.96 8.20 0.30
N LEU A 34 -8.02 9.17 0.35
CA LEU A 34 -7.72 10.04 -0.79
C LEU A 34 -7.25 9.28 -2.03
N THR A 35 -6.71 8.08 -1.88
CA THR A 35 -6.31 7.24 -3.03
C THR A 35 -7.50 6.86 -3.92
N GLY A 36 -8.71 6.81 -3.37
CA GLY A 36 -9.94 6.50 -4.11
C GLY A 36 -10.67 7.71 -4.67
N VAL A 37 -10.35 8.93 -4.18
CA VAL A 37 -11.08 10.16 -4.54
C VAL A 37 -11.05 10.46 -6.04
N PRO A 38 -9.93 10.33 -6.78
CA PRO A 38 -9.94 10.57 -8.22
C PRO A 38 -10.96 9.70 -8.97
N PHE A 39 -11.05 8.44 -8.61
CA PHE A 39 -12.01 7.52 -9.21
C PHE A 39 -13.45 7.84 -8.82
N LEU A 40 -13.68 8.25 -7.56
CA LEU A 40 -14.99 8.73 -7.10
C LEU A 40 -15.45 9.99 -7.87
N ILE A 41 -14.55 10.97 -8.07
CA ILE A 41 -14.87 12.20 -8.81
C ILE A 41 -15.29 11.85 -10.23
N ILE A 42 -14.57 11.01 -10.94
CA ILE A 42 -14.93 10.55 -12.28
C ILE A 42 -16.30 9.89 -12.26
N GLY A 43 -16.56 9.01 -11.30
CA GLY A 43 -17.84 8.34 -11.14
C GLY A 43 -19.01 9.33 -10.88
N LEU A 44 -18.79 10.33 -10.01
CA LEU A 44 -19.81 11.34 -9.70
C LEU A 44 -20.10 12.26 -10.89
N LEU A 45 -19.10 12.67 -11.65
CA LEU A 45 -19.29 13.46 -12.87
C LEU A 45 -20.08 12.68 -13.90
N TRP A 46 -19.79 11.39 -14.04
CA TRP A 46 -20.53 10.49 -14.90
C TRP A 46 -21.99 10.34 -14.44
N GLY A 47 -22.21 10.11 -13.15
CA GLY A 47 -23.54 10.00 -12.58
C GLY A 47 -24.37 11.28 -12.69
N ALA A 48 -23.72 12.46 -12.58
CA ALA A 48 -24.39 13.75 -12.83
C ALA A 48 -24.85 13.88 -14.28
N PHE A 49 -24.03 13.44 -15.24
CA PHE A 49 -24.42 13.38 -16.65
C PHE A 49 -25.63 12.45 -16.85
N ASP A 50 -25.58 11.25 -16.26
CA ASP A 50 -26.67 10.27 -16.35
C ASP A 50 -27.96 10.79 -15.72
N PHE A 51 -27.86 11.47 -14.60
CA PHE A 51 -29.01 12.11 -13.95
C PHE A 51 -29.67 13.14 -14.87
N PHE A 52 -28.85 14.01 -15.48
CA PHE A 52 -29.35 14.99 -16.43
C PHE A 52 -29.97 14.32 -17.66
N PHE A 53 -29.34 13.30 -18.20
CA PHE A 53 -29.85 12.51 -19.32
C PHE A 53 -31.18 11.82 -18.97
N ALA A 54 -31.26 11.20 -17.78
CA ALA A 54 -32.47 10.57 -17.29
C ALA A 54 -33.65 11.57 -17.15
N THR A 55 -33.39 12.79 -16.61
CA THR A 55 -34.42 13.81 -16.50
C THR A 55 -35.00 14.19 -17.87
N LYS A 56 -34.19 14.25 -18.92
CA LYS A 56 -34.62 14.51 -20.29
C LYS A 56 -35.34 13.31 -20.90
N MET A 57 -34.90 12.12 -20.64
CA MET A 57 -35.50 10.88 -21.14
C MET A 57 -36.90 10.64 -20.56
N PHE A 58 -37.15 11.04 -19.30
CA PHE A 58 -38.42 10.83 -18.61
C PHE A 58 -39.27 12.09 -18.53
N SER A 59 -38.82 13.23 -19.05
CA SER A 59 -39.66 14.43 -19.20
C SER A 59 -40.56 14.26 -20.43
N GLY A 60 -41.80 13.93 -20.25
CA GLY A 60 -42.95 13.80 -21.17
C GLY A 60 -42.84 13.84 -22.70
N ASP A 61 -41.76 14.40 -23.25
CA ASP A 61 -41.49 14.54 -24.68
C ASP A 61 -40.78 13.35 -25.32
N SER A 62 -40.27 12.39 -24.51
CA SER A 62 -39.58 11.21 -25.03
C SER A 62 -40.46 9.96 -24.93
N ASN A 63 -40.64 9.27 -26.04
CA ASN A 63 -41.33 7.98 -26.11
C ASN A 63 -40.35 6.79 -25.84
N ALA A 64 -39.32 6.99 -25.01
CA ALA A 64 -38.39 5.93 -24.74
C ALA A 64 -39.06 4.80 -23.94
N PRO A 65 -39.03 3.54 -24.44
CA PRO A 65 -39.64 2.42 -23.74
C PRO A 65 -38.94 2.16 -22.42
N LEU A 66 -39.66 2.13 -21.30
CA LEU A 66 -39.11 1.94 -19.97
C LEU A 66 -38.31 0.65 -19.84
N PHE A 67 -38.73 -0.42 -20.52
CA PHE A 67 -38.03 -1.73 -20.50
C PHE A 67 -36.61 -1.65 -21.08
N PHE A 68 -36.34 -0.65 -21.93
CA PHE A 68 -34.99 -0.38 -22.45
C PHE A 68 -34.25 0.70 -21.62
N ALA A 69 -34.97 1.80 -21.31
CA ALA A 69 -34.41 2.97 -20.64
C ALA A 69 -33.83 2.62 -19.26
N VAL A 70 -34.55 1.83 -18.46
CA VAL A 70 -34.14 1.50 -17.11
C VAL A 70 -32.87 0.60 -17.08
N PRO A 71 -32.81 -0.53 -17.79
CA PRO A 71 -31.58 -1.35 -17.84
C PRO A 71 -30.40 -0.60 -18.44
N PHE A 72 -30.63 0.25 -19.46
CA PHE A 72 -29.59 1.07 -20.04
C PHE A 72 -28.98 2.03 -19.01
N LEU A 73 -29.80 2.80 -18.30
CA LEU A 73 -29.34 3.76 -17.29
C LEU A 73 -28.60 3.04 -16.14
N LEU A 74 -29.11 1.89 -15.66
CA LEU A 74 -28.44 1.11 -14.63
C LEU A 74 -27.05 0.65 -15.05
N LEU A 75 -26.91 0.20 -16.29
CA LEU A 75 -25.61 -0.25 -16.81
C LEU A 75 -24.70 0.95 -17.13
N HIS A 76 -25.25 2.02 -17.72
CA HIS A 76 -24.48 3.18 -18.10
C HIS A 76 -23.94 3.95 -16.88
N SER A 77 -24.67 3.96 -15.76
CA SER A 77 -24.23 4.57 -14.50
C SER A 77 -23.20 3.71 -13.72
N ALA A 78 -22.74 2.59 -14.28
CA ALA A 78 -21.75 1.73 -13.66
C ALA A 78 -20.50 2.47 -13.13
N PRO A 79 -19.90 3.47 -13.82
CA PRO A 79 -18.78 4.23 -13.30
C PRO A 79 -19.08 4.93 -11.97
N CYS A 80 -20.32 5.44 -11.80
CA CYS A 80 -20.77 6.06 -10.55
C CYS A 80 -20.83 5.03 -9.41
N TRP A 81 -21.51 3.91 -9.65
CA TRP A 81 -21.63 2.84 -8.65
C TRP A 81 -20.28 2.25 -8.26
N LEU A 82 -19.38 2.05 -9.24
CA LEU A 82 -18.04 1.54 -9.01
C LEU A 82 -17.18 2.54 -8.21
N GLY A 83 -17.35 3.85 -8.46
CA GLY A 83 -16.67 4.89 -7.67
C GLY A 83 -17.08 4.85 -6.21
N ILE A 84 -18.38 4.78 -5.93
CA ILE A 84 -18.95 4.67 -4.58
C ILE A 84 -18.49 3.35 -3.91
N ALA A 85 -18.65 2.23 -4.62
CA ALA A 85 -18.26 0.91 -4.12
C ALA A 85 -16.77 0.84 -3.79
N ASN A 86 -15.91 1.50 -4.58
CA ASN A 86 -14.48 1.58 -4.29
C ASN A 86 -14.20 2.35 -2.98
N MET A 87 -14.93 3.41 -2.68
CA MET A 87 -14.78 4.13 -1.40
C MET A 87 -15.17 3.24 -0.21
N VAL A 88 -16.29 2.51 -0.32
CA VAL A 88 -16.71 1.54 0.70
C VAL A 88 -15.65 0.46 0.87
N ARG A 89 -15.11 -0.07 -0.23
CA ARG A 89 -14.03 -1.05 -0.21
C ARG A 89 -12.79 -0.52 0.53
N LEU A 90 -12.34 0.69 0.20
CA LEU A 90 -11.19 1.32 0.86
C LEU A 90 -11.42 1.50 2.37
N PHE A 91 -12.61 1.92 2.77
CA PHE A 91 -12.98 2.04 4.17
C PHE A 91 -12.82 0.70 4.91
N LEU A 92 -13.32 -0.38 4.35
CA LEU A 92 -13.24 -1.72 4.94
C LEU A 92 -11.80 -2.25 4.95
N VAL A 93 -11.07 -2.08 3.85
CA VAL A 93 -9.67 -2.50 3.72
C VAL A 93 -8.75 -1.75 4.68
N HIS A 94 -8.98 -0.44 4.90
CA HIS A 94 -8.19 0.35 5.85
C HIS A 94 -8.15 -0.28 7.25
N GLY A 95 -9.28 -0.81 7.73
CA GLY A 95 -9.37 -1.49 9.02
C GLY A 95 -8.38 -2.64 9.16
N ASN A 96 -8.11 -3.36 8.06
CA ASN A 96 -7.27 -4.55 7.99
C ASN A 96 -5.85 -4.28 7.50
N THR A 97 -5.52 -3.02 7.14
CA THR A 97 -4.21 -2.69 6.57
C THR A 97 -3.21 -2.32 7.67
N PHE A 98 -2.10 -3.03 7.70
CA PHE A 98 -0.97 -2.80 8.59
C PHE A 98 0.33 -3.01 7.83
N TYR A 99 1.35 -2.30 8.25
CA TYR A 99 2.71 -2.36 7.71
C TYR A 99 3.67 -2.76 8.79
N ALA A 100 4.65 -3.59 8.46
CA ALA A 100 5.72 -3.95 9.37
C ALA A 100 7.07 -3.93 8.67
N VAL A 101 8.08 -3.51 9.42
CA VAL A 101 9.50 -3.58 9.06
C VAL A 101 10.15 -4.55 10.02
N THR A 102 10.75 -5.60 9.50
CA THR A 102 11.45 -6.61 10.30
C THR A 102 12.95 -6.61 10.01
N THR A 103 13.67 -7.50 10.64
CA THR A 103 15.10 -7.71 10.36
C THR A 103 15.36 -8.38 9.01
N LYS A 104 14.35 -9.00 8.38
CA LYS A 104 14.55 -9.77 7.13
C LYS A 104 13.81 -9.19 5.93
N ARG A 105 12.64 -8.58 6.15
CA ARG A 105 11.74 -8.17 5.06
C ARG A 105 10.79 -7.06 5.47
N LEU A 106 10.17 -6.45 4.47
CA LEU A 106 8.98 -5.63 4.65
C LEU A 106 7.76 -6.54 4.60
N MET A 107 6.79 -6.29 5.47
CA MET A 107 5.52 -7.00 5.49
C MET A 107 4.37 -6.01 5.34
N LEU A 108 3.43 -6.34 4.48
CA LEU A 108 2.20 -5.61 4.26
C LEU A 108 1.05 -6.57 4.47
N ARG A 109 0.20 -6.26 5.42
CA ARG A 109 -1.07 -6.95 5.65
C ARG A 109 -2.19 -6.08 5.15
N SER A 110 -3.10 -6.64 4.38
CA SER A 110 -4.33 -6.00 3.93
C SER A 110 -5.44 -7.05 3.76
N GLY A 111 -6.56 -6.67 3.20
CA GLY A 111 -7.62 -7.61 2.82
C GLY A 111 -9.00 -7.01 2.98
N PHE A 112 -9.89 -7.36 2.04
CA PHE A 112 -11.28 -6.94 2.05
C PHE A 112 -12.18 -7.99 2.70
N TRP A 113 -12.09 -9.26 2.28
CA TRP A 113 -12.88 -10.39 2.78
C TRP A 113 -12.02 -11.48 3.44
N GLY A 114 -10.76 -11.22 3.61
CA GLY A 114 -9.77 -12.10 4.18
C GLY A 114 -8.57 -11.35 4.69
N THR A 115 -7.48 -12.04 4.86
CA THR A 115 -6.20 -11.45 5.22
C THR A 115 -5.19 -11.81 4.16
N ASP A 116 -4.71 -10.79 3.45
CA ASP A 116 -3.67 -10.90 2.45
C ASP A 116 -2.35 -10.44 3.08
N PHE A 117 -1.33 -11.25 2.97
CA PHE A 117 0.04 -10.88 3.34
C PHE A 117 0.89 -10.76 2.09
N LYS A 118 1.60 -9.65 2.00
CA LYS A 118 2.64 -9.44 1.02
C LYS A 118 3.94 -9.16 1.73
N THR A 119 5.01 -9.82 1.30
CA THR A 119 6.35 -9.63 1.84
C THR A 119 7.29 -9.20 0.74
N VAL A 120 8.25 -8.33 1.08
CA VAL A 120 9.32 -7.90 0.18
C VAL A 120 10.64 -8.04 0.92
N ASP A 121 11.45 -8.99 0.48
CA ASP A 121 12.77 -9.22 1.04
C ASP A 121 13.70 -8.06 0.66
N TYR A 122 14.64 -7.69 1.54
CA TYR A 122 15.49 -6.51 1.34
C TYR A 122 16.44 -6.65 0.16
N ASP A 123 16.89 -7.87 -0.16
CA ASP A 123 17.73 -8.15 -1.33
C ASP A 123 17.02 -7.84 -2.65
N LYS A 124 15.69 -8.01 -2.68
CA LYS A 124 14.85 -7.77 -3.86
C LYS A 124 14.44 -6.31 -4.05
N ILE A 125 14.66 -5.43 -3.08
CA ILE A 125 14.35 -4.01 -3.23
C ILE A 125 15.37 -3.37 -4.19
N ALA A 126 14.96 -3.14 -5.44
CA ALA A 126 15.81 -2.51 -6.44
C ALA A 126 15.90 -0.99 -6.25
N ASP A 127 14.79 -0.37 -5.90
CA ASP A 127 14.69 1.08 -5.69
C ASP A 127 13.67 1.40 -4.60
N MET A 128 13.82 2.55 -3.95
CA MET A 128 12.92 2.98 -2.89
C MET A 128 12.81 4.49 -2.85
N GLU A 129 11.58 4.98 -2.75
CA GLU A 129 11.27 6.40 -2.70
C GLU A 129 10.35 6.75 -1.52
N VAL A 130 10.44 7.97 -1.05
CA VAL A 130 9.49 8.54 -0.08
C VAL A 130 8.80 9.74 -0.71
N ASN A 131 7.49 9.72 -0.72
CA ASN A 131 6.65 10.80 -1.24
C ASN A 131 5.86 11.43 -0.10
N VAL A 132 5.88 12.76 -0.03
CA VAL A 132 5.11 13.55 0.92
C VAL A 132 4.39 14.64 0.14
N GLY A 133 3.13 14.39 -0.19
CA GLY A 133 2.28 15.38 -0.85
C GLY A 133 1.81 16.49 0.09
N PRO A 134 1.12 17.54 -0.42
CA PRO A 134 0.65 18.65 0.41
C PRO A 134 -0.26 18.21 1.58
N VAL A 135 -1.18 17.28 1.34
CA VAL A 135 -2.07 16.75 2.38
C VAL A 135 -1.31 15.89 3.37
N GLU A 136 -0.40 15.04 2.89
CA GLU A 136 0.45 14.21 3.74
C GLU A 136 1.34 15.08 4.64
N ASN A 137 1.91 16.16 4.10
CA ASN A 137 2.72 17.11 4.85
C ASN A 137 1.91 17.78 5.97
N SER A 138 0.69 18.20 5.69
CA SER A 138 -0.18 18.83 6.71
C SER A 138 -0.57 17.87 7.83
N LEU A 139 -0.60 16.57 7.56
CA LEU A 139 -0.91 15.50 8.51
C LEU A 139 0.35 14.87 9.14
N CYS A 140 1.55 15.40 8.83
CA CYS A 140 2.84 14.87 9.28
C CYS A 140 3.03 13.37 8.96
N VAL A 141 2.56 12.93 7.79
CA VAL A 141 2.70 11.57 7.28
C VAL A 141 3.30 11.55 5.88
N GLY A 142 3.59 10.39 5.35
CA GLY A 142 4.07 10.23 3.98
C GLY A 142 3.96 8.80 3.50
N THR A 143 4.22 8.58 2.24
CA THR A 143 4.13 7.28 1.58
C THR A 143 5.51 6.80 1.16
N ILE A 144 5.90 5.61 1.61
CA ILE A 144 7.12 4.93 1.15
C ILE A 144 6.74 3.92 0.09
N ARG A 145 7.48 3.93 -1.02
CA ARG A 145 7.31 2.98 -2.13
C ARG A 145 8.58 2.19 -2.33
N ALA A 146 8.48 0.87 -2.33
CA ALA A 146 9.56 -0.04 -2.63
C ALA A 146 9.30 -0.73 -3.96
N PHE A 147 10.29 -0.70 -4.86
CA PHE A 147 10.25 -1.40 -6.13
C PHE A 147 11.06 -2.68 -6.03
N SER A 148 10.39 -3.82 -6.21
CA SER A 148 10.99 -5.16 -6.13
C SER A 148 11.31 -5.78 -7.49
N GLY A 149 11.38 -4.97 -8.57
CA GLY A 149 11.65 -5.46 -9.91
C GLY A 149 10.39 -5.89 -10.68
N ASN A 150 9.23 -5.97 -10.05
CA ASN A 150 8.00 -6.37 -10.70
C ASN A 150 7.46 -5.28 -11.64
N THR A 151 7.10 -5.69 -12.84
CA THR A 151 6.53 -4.77 -13.84
C THR A 151 5.19 -5.26 -14.35
N THR A 152 4.36 -4.33 -14.80
CA THR A 152 3.12 -4.65 -15.51
C THR A 152 3.42 -5.20 -16.90
N SER A 153 2.44 -5.82 -17.56
CA SER A 153 2.55 -6.28 -18.94
C SER A 153 2.93 -5.19 -19.96
N LYS A 154 2.72 -3.92 -19.60
CA LYS A 154 3.09 -2.72 -20.39
C LYS A 154 4.43 -2.11 -19.97
N GLY A 155 5.22 -2.77 -19.11
CA GLY A 155 6.51 -2.29 -18.63
C GLY A 155 6.46 -1.26 -17.50
N GLY A 156 5.29 -0.92 -16.96
CA GLY A 156 5.15 -0.03 -15.82
C GLY A 156 5.64 -0.70 -14.52
N ARG A 157 6.36 0.04 -13.68
CA ARG A 157 6.85 -0.46 -12.37
C ARG A 157 5.69 -0.69 -11.40
N ILE A 158 5.71 -1.82 -10.71
CA ILE A 158 4.78 -2.13 -9.62
C ILE A 158 5.50 -1.89 -8.31
N TYR A 159 4.96 -0.97 -7.49
CA TYR A 159 5.51 -0.62 -6.19
C TYR A 159 4.73 -1.25 -5.06
N ASP A 160 5.45 -1.69 -4.05
CA ASP A 160 4.91 -2.02 -2.74
C ASP A 160 4.93 -0.77 -1.88
N SER A 161 3.76 -0.32 -1.40
CA SER A 161 3.62 1.01 -0.82
C SER A 161 3.12 0.96 0.62
N PHE A 162 3.81 1.65 1.52
CA PHE A 162 3.37 1.97 2.87
C PHE A 162 2.74 3.36 2.83
N ILE A 163 1.42 3.41 2.68
CA ILE A 163 0.67 4.64 2.43
C ILE A 163 0.42 5.40 3.73
N GLY A 164 0.70 6.70 3.76
CA GLY A 164 0.31 7.60 4.83
C GLY A 164 0.84 7.21 6.20
N ILE A 165 2.08 6.79 6.30
CA ILE A 165 2.71 6.39 7.57
C ILE A 165 3.27 7.60 8.31
N GLN A 166 3.31 7.53 9.64
CA GLN A 166 3.95 8.53 10.49
C GLN A 166 5.48 8.43 10.38
N GLN A 167 6.15 9.58 10.51
CA GLN A 167 7.62 9.71 10.47
C GLN A 167 8.24 9.02 9.23
N PRO A 168 7.76 9.33 8.01
CA PRO A 168 8.12 8.58 6.81
C PRO A 168 9.62 8.59 6.54
N TYR A 169 10.31 9.69 6.83
CA TYR A 169 11.76 9.81 6.60
C TYR A 169 12.58 8.94 7.55
N GLU A 170 12.16 8.79 8.80
CA GLU A 170 12.85 7.93 9.76
C GLU A 170 12.67 6.45 9.39
N VAL A 171 11.44 6.06 9.05
CA VAL A 171 11.15 4.70 8.59
C VAL A 171 11.90 4.41 7.29
N PHE A 172 11.91 5.36 6.35
CA PHE A 172 12.67 5.22 5.11
C PHE A 172 14.16 5.01 5.35
N LYS A 173 14.80 5.86 6.20
CA LYS A 173 16.22 5.70 6.56
C LYS A 173 16.50 4.33 7.17
N LYS A 174 15.62 3.87 8.06
CA LYS A 174 15.74 2.55 8.68
C LYS A 174 15.70 1.43 7.65
N ILE A 175 14.69 1.42 6.77
CA ILE A 175 14.55 0.41 5.71
C ILE A 175 15.76 0.45 4.78
N LYS A 176 16.18 1.67 4.37
CA LYS A 176 17.32 1.86 3.47
C LYS A 176 18.61 1.34 4.09
N GLY A 177 18.85 1.64 5.38
CA GLY A 177 20.01 1.12 6.13
C GLY A 177 20.05 -0.40 6.12
N ILE A 178 18.96 -1.05 6.53
CA ILE A 178 18.87 -2.52 6.55
C ILE A 178 19.07 -3.10 5.14
N SER A 179 18.43 -2.52 4.13
CA SER A 179 18.57 -3.01 2.74
C SER A 179 20.00 -2.91 2.22
N VAL A 180 20.72 -1.84 2.57
CA VAL A 180 22.13 -1.69 2.20
C VAL A 180 22.99 -2.71 2.94
N ASP A 181 22.76 -2.89 4.24
CA ASP A 181 23.51 -3.84 5.06
C ASP A 181 23.33 -5.27 4.55
N VAL A 182 22.09 -5.70 4.30
CA VAL A 182 21.79 -7.03 3.77
C VAL A 182 22.44 -7.25 2.40
N LYS A 183 22.38 -6.26 1.49
CA LYS A 183 23.03 -6.36 0.17
C LYS A 183 24.54 -6.37 0.26
N THR A 184 25.10 -5.63 1.21
CA THR A 184 26.55 -5.61 1.44
C THR A 184 27.01 -6.94 2.04
N ASP A 185 26.24 -7.52 2.96
CA ASP A 185 26.53 -8.85 3.51
C ASP A 185 26.52 -9.95 2.45
N TRP A 186 25.59 -9.82 1.50
CA TRP A 186 25.49 -10.76 0.39
C TRP A 186 26.66 -10.65 -0.60
N ASN A 187 27.06 -9.40 -0.93
CA ASN A 187 28.13 -9.15 -1.90
C ASN A 187 29.54 -9.28 -1.31
N TYR A 188 29.69 -9.00 0.00
CA TYR A 188 30.95 -8.99 0.73
C TYR A 188 30.78 -9.74 2.05
N PRO A 189 31.01 -11.09 2.07
CA PRO A 189 30.97 -11.87 3.29
C PRO A 189 31.88 -11.30 4.37
N ASN A 190 31.52 -11.49 5.64
CA ASN A 190 32.17 -10.89 6.82
C ASN A 190 33.71 -11.00 6.87
N ALA A 191 34.28 -12.02 6.23
CA ALA A 191 35.76 -12.22 6.16
C ALA A 191 36.52 -11.08 5.42
N ILE A 192 35.80 -10.23 4.67
CA ILE A 192 36.38 -9.15 3.84
C ILE A 192 35.97 -7.77 4.34
N ARG A 193 35.13 -7.68 5.37
CA ARG A 193 34.65 -6.40 5.90
C ARG A 193 35.66 -5.65 6.73
N PRO A 194 35.74 -4.30 6.62
CA PRO A 194 36.48 -3.51 7.58
C PRO A 194 35.82 -3.62 8.97
N GLU A 195 36.61 -3.66 10.03
CA GLU A 195 36.13 -3.67 11.42
C GLU A 195 35.21 -2.49 11.79
N THR A 196 35.30 -1.38 11.03
CA THR A 196 34.45 -0.19 11.20
C THR A 196 33.02 -0.37 10.72
N ASN A 197 32.71 -1.45 9.98
CA ASN A 197 31.36 -1.79 9.54
C ASN A 197 31.08 -3.28 9.78
N PRO A 198 30.66 -3.66 11.00
CA PRO A 198 30.45 -5.06 11.39
C PRO A 198 29.32 -5.75 10.61
N GLY A 199 28.55 -4.97 9.80
CA GLY A 199 27.43 -5.50 9.05
C GLY A 199 26.18 -5.72 9.89
N TYR A 200 25.15 -6.17 9.21
CA TYR A 200 23.90 -6.61 9.83
C TYR A 200 24.06 -8.10 10.19
N GLY A 201 23.82 -8.45 11.46
CA GLY A 201 23.94 -9.85 11.91
C GLY A 201 22.98 -10.73 11.12
N THR A 202 23.49 -11.43 10.11
CA THR A 202 22.72 -12.37 9.32
C THR A 202 22.80 -13.77 9.93
N LYS A 203 21.82 -14.61 9.68
CA LYS A 203 21.80 -15.99 10.17
C LYS A 203 22.95 -16.88 9.64
N TYR A 204 23.79 -16.33 8.77
CA TYR A 204 24.97 -16.97 8.19
C TYR A 204 26.28 -16.61 8.91
N GLU A 205 26.24 -15.76 9.94
CA GLU A 205 27.40 -15.61 10.80
C GLU A 205 27.65 -16.94 11.51
N LYS A 206 28.72 -17.64 11.12
CA LYS A 206 29.28 -18.70 11.97
C LYS A 206 29.64 -18.05 13.30
N LYS A 207 28.96 -18.42 14.38
CA LYS A 207 29.50 -18.15 15.73
C LYS A 207 30.91 -18.65 15.72
N ALA A 208 31.88 -17.74 15.91
CA ALA A 208 33.23 -18.12 16.21
C ALA A 208 33.20 -19.02 17.47
N GLU A 209 33.58 -20.25 17.33
CA GLU A 209 33.83 -21.18 18.44
C GLU A 209 34.98 -20.70 19.28
#